data_a649622b3828716913dbf56f5ef7556d
#
_entry.id   a649622b3828716913dbf56f5ef7556d
#
_cell.length_a   1.000
_cell.length_b   1.000
_cell.length_c   1.000
_cell.angle_alpha   90.00
_cell.angle_beta   90.00
_cell.angle_gamma   90.00
#
_symmetry.space_group_name_H-M   'P 1'
#
loop_
_entity.id
_entity.type
_entity.pdbx_description
1 polymer ?
#
loop_
_entity_poly.entity_id
_entity_poly.type
_entity_poly.pdbx_seq_one_letter_code
_entity_poly.pdbx_strand_id
1 'polypeptide(L)'
;MLIRGMQGLGDNIYARAFVKNYPGAYLETPWPQLYSDLDVKCVRPTTQLRTQLRNIQFDHDWHRPVGDWQLRISYGRYPIIQGLRKAFRCEPGEFDLPDFGPSPAGGRYVLVRPATIRAEWRADSRNPLPGYIASAAAEMRRRGYQVVSVADLEHGKEWALDPLPPADIQFHKGELPVEQLLALLQHADAVIGGIGWIVPASITAKVPAWIICGGQGGYNSPEHITDPCMDLSRITFAVPDRFCLCTLKQHNCDKRITDHDQRFAAWADRLPALV
;
A
#
# COMPACT_ATOMS: atom_id res chain seq x y z
N MET A 1 -24.47 -8.05 -11.62
CA MET A 1 -23.11 -8.63 -11.81
C MET A 1 -22.37 -8.60 -10.49
N LEU A 2 -21.65 -9.67 -10.13
CA LEU A 2 -20.80 -9.73 -8.96
C LEU A 2 -19.30 -9.69 -9.37
N ILE A 3 -18.57 -8.70 -8.91
CA ILE A 3 -17.11 -8.60 -9.06
C ILE A 3 -16.47 -9.28 -7.85
N ARG A 4 -15.58 -10.27 -8.09
CA ARG A 4 -14.85 -11.01 -7.04
C ARG A 4 -13.38 -11.09 -7.39
N GLY A 5 -12.50 -10.86 -6.43
CA GLY A 5 -11.08 -10.96 -6.75
C GLY A 5 -10.14 -10.73 -5.58
N MET A 6 -9.07 -10.02 -5.87
CA MET A 6 -7.99 -9.75 -4.94
C MET A 6 -8.51 -9.06 -3.69
N GLN A 7 -8.11 -9.52 -2.52
CA GLN A 7 -8.62 -9.02 -1.23
C GLN A 7 -7.58 -8.16 -0.46
N GLY A 8 -6.36 -8.02 -0.97
CA GLY A 8 -5.36 -7.14 -0.38
C GLY A 8 -5.76 -5.67 -0.44
N LEU A 9 -5.39 -4.86 0.56
CA LEU A 9 -5.70 -3.42 0.57
C LEU A 9 -5.14 -2.73 -0.68
N GLY A 10 -3.86 -2.96 -1.00
CA GLY A 10 -3.23 -2.39 -2.20
C GLY A 10 -3.89 -2.84 -3.49
N ASP A 11 -4.29 -4.13 -3.58
CA ASP A 11 -4.98 -4.66 -4.76
C ASP A 11 -6.34 -3.97 -4.97
N ASN A 12 -7.07 -3.69 -3.89
CA ASN A 12 -8.36 -2.99 -3.96
C ASN A 12 -8.18 -1.52 -4.34
N ILE A 13 -7.12 -0.85 -3.89
CA ILE A 13 -6.80 0.52 -4.31
C ILE A 13 -6.56 0.57 -5.82
N TYR A 14 -5.76 -0.36 -6.39
CA TYR A 14 -5.58 -0.45 -7.84
C TYR A 14 -6.89 -0.79 -8.57
N ALA A 15 -7.66 -1.76 -8.05
CA ALA A 15 -8.90 -2.21 -8.69
C ALA A 15 -9.98 -1.13 -8.71
N ARG A 16 -9.96 -0.18 -7.75
CA ARG A 16 -10.94 0.91 -7.67
C ARG A 16 -11.07 1.69 -8.99
N ALA A 17 -9.95 2.00 -9.66
CA ALA A 17 -9.96 2.71 -10.94
C ALA A 17 -10.72 1.96 -12.06
N PHE A 18 -10.79 0.64 -11.97
CA PHE A 18 -11.54 -0.21 -12.90
C PHE A 18 -13.00 -0.39 -12.48
N VAL A 19 -13.24 -0.53 -11.17
CA VAL A 19 -14.59 -0.70 -10.60
C VAL A 19 -15.49 0.48 -10.93
N LYS A 20 -14.95 1.69 -11.09
CA LYS A 20 -15.66 2.89 -11.57
C LYS A 20 -16.43 2.70 -12.88
N ASN A 21 -15.99 1.78 -13.74
CA ASN A 21 -16.66 1.46 -15.01
C ASN A 21 -17.88 0.52 -14.85
N TYR A 22 -18.23 0.14 -13.62
CA TYR A 22 -19.28 -0.83 -13.35
C TYR A 22 -20.31 -0.31 -12.33
N PRO A 23 -20.99 0.82 -12.59
CA PRO A 23 -21.97 1.35 -11.67
C PRO A 23 -23.11 0.33 -11.43
N GLY A 24 -23.61 0.29 -10.20
CA GLY A 24 -24.63 -0.66 -9.74
C GLY A 24 -24.13 -2.10 -9.54
N ALA A 25 -22.83 -2.39 -9.74
CA ALA A 25 -22.30 -3.73 -9.54
C ALA A 25 -22.25 -4.11 -8.05
N TYR A 26 -22.34 -5.41 -7.80
CA TYR A 26 -21.97 -5.99 -6.50
C TYR A 26 -20.46 -6.22 -6.49
N LEU A 27 -19.79 -5.79 -5.42
CA LEU A 27 -18.34 -5.92 -5.24
C LEU A 27 -18.03 -6.69 -3.96
N GLU A 28 -17.46 -7.88 -4.10
CA GLU A 28 -16.96 -8.63 -2.93
C GLU A 28 -15.60 -8.07 -2.51
N THR A 29 -15.56 -7.38 -1.37
CA THR A 29 -14.36 -6.73 -0.86
C THR A 29 -14.34 -6.68 0.66
N PRO A 30 -13.18 -6.85 1.32
CA PRO A 30 -13.04 -6.58 2.75
C PRO A 30 -12.85 -5.08 3.05
N TRP A 31 -12.85 -4.19 2.05
CA TRP A 31 -12.53 -2.77 2.17
C TRP A 31 -13.64 -1.88 1.58
N PRO A 32 -14.89 -1.95 2.07
CA PRO A 32 -16.00 -1.16 1.50
C PRO A 32 -15.76 0.35 1.55
N GLN A 33 -14.96 0.82 2.51
CA GLN A 33 -14.60 2.23 2.67
C GLN A 33 -13.90 2.82 1.45
N LEU A 34 -13.14 2.01 0.72
CA LEU A 34 -12.49 2.44 -0.53
C LEU A 34 -13.47 2.80 -1.65
N TYR A 35 -14.73 2.45 -1.49
CA TYR A 35 -15.76 2.55 -2.54
C TYR A 35 -16.98 3.35 -2.08
N SER A 36 -16.87 4.09 -0.96
CA SER A 36 -17.98 4.81 -0.33
C SER A 36 -18.59 5.91 -1.21
N ASP A 37 -17.83 6.44 -2.15
CA ASP A 37 -18.23 7.49 -3.10
C ASP A 37 -18.62 6.92 -4.48
N LEU A 38 -18.64 5.59 -4.66
CA LEU A 38 -19.00 4.93 -5.90
C LEU A 38 -20.37 4.26 -5.80
N ASP A 39 -21.08 4.22 -6.91
CA ASP A 39 -22.33 3.45 -7.04
C ASP A 39 -22.03 1.94 -7.17
N VAL A 40 -21.63 1.33 -6.06
CA VAL A 40 -21.42 -0.13 -5.95
C VAL A 40 -22.00 -0.67 -4.66
N LYS A 41 -22.41 -1.93 -4.69
CA LYS A 41 -23.01 -2.63 -3.55
C LYS A 41 -22.00 -3.61 -2.96
N CYS A 42 -21.43 -3.27 -1.80
CA CYS A 42 -20.41 -4.10 -1.19
C CYS A 42 -20.98 -5.42 -0.66
N VAL A 43 -20.29 -6.50 -0.98
CA VAL A 43 -20.61 -7.86 -0.53
C VAL A 43 -19.51 -8.33 0.42
N ARG A 44 -19.94 -8.85 1.57
CA ARG A 44 -19.01 -9.34 2.59
C ARG A 44 -18.24 -10.56 2.07
N PRO A 45 -16.90 -10.53 2.04
CA PRO A 45 -16.09 -11.64 1.57
C PRO A 45 -15.94 -12.72 2.64
N THR A 46 -15.55 -13.91 2.21
CA THR A 46 -14.95 -14.92 3.09
C THR A 46 -13.44 -14.73 3.07
N THR A 47 -12.82 -14.54 4.23
CA THR A 47 -11.39 -14.34 4.39
C THR A 47 -10.89 -14.98 5.67
N GLN A 48 -9.58 -15.29 5.71
CA GLN A 48 -8.89 -15.80 6.89
C GLN A 48 -7.77 -14.84 7.35
N LEU A 49 -7.51 -13.79 6.58
CA LEU A 49 -6.45 -12.83 6.91
C LEU A 49 -6.91 -11.88 8.03
N ARG A 50 -6.14 -11.81 9.10
CA ARG A 50 -6.44 -11.08 10.34
C ARG A 50 -6.89 -9.63 10.11
N THR A 51 -6.14 -8.87 9.29
CA THR A 51 -6.47 -7.46 9.01
C THR A 51 -7.81 -7.30 8.29
N GLN A 52 -8.13 -8.22 7.38
CA GLN A 52 -9.39 -8.24 6.65
C GLN A 52 -10.54 -8.66 7.57
N LEU A 53 -10.32 -9.72 8.38
CA LEU A 53 -11.31 -10.16 9.38
C LEU A 53 -11.67 -9.04 10.34
N ARG A 54 -10.68 -8.26 10.81
CA ARG A 54 -10.92 -7.11 11.67
C ARG A 54 -11.78 -6.06 10.96
N ASN A 55 -11.46 -5.72 9.72
CA ASN A 55 -12.20 -4.68 8.98
C ASN A 55 -13.64 -5.08 8.67
N ILE A 56 -13.91 -6.33 8.30
CA ILE A 56 -15.28 -6.80 7.99
C ILE A 56 -16.16 -7.00 9.23
N GLN A 57 -15.61 -6.87 10.44
CA GLN A 57 -16.39 -6.90 11.69
C GLN A 57 -17.04 -5.55 12.02
N PHE A 58 -16.55 -4.45 11.43
CA PHE A 58 -17.22 -3.15 11.55
C PHE A 58 -18.59 -3.20 10.86
N ASP A 59 -19.50 -2.37 11.35
CA ASP A 59 -20.82 -2.24 10.76
C ASP A 59 -20.73 -1.55 9.39
N HIS A 60 -21.08 -2.31 8.36
CA HIS A 60 -21.13 -1.85 6.98
C HIS A 60 -22.44 -2.30 6.36
N ASP A 61 -22.93 -1.54 5.40
CA ASP A 61 -24.11 -1.93 4.62
C ASP A 61 -23.74 -3.07 3.64
N TRP A 62 -23.81 -4.31 4.14
CA TRP A 62 -23.50 -5.50 3.38
C TRP A 62 -24.69 -5.97 2.54
N HIS A 63 -24.49 -6.07 1.24
CA HIS A 63 -25.49 -6.53 0.30
C HIS A 63 -25.35 -8.02 -0.02
N ARG A 64 -26.47 -8.61 -0.44
CA ARG A 64 -26.48 -9.95 -1.05
C ARG A 64 -26.54 -9.80 -2.55
N PRO A 65 -25.61 -10.43 -3.33
CA PRO A 65 -25.61 -10.31 -4.77
C PRO A 65 -26.87 -10.98 -5.37
N VAL A 66 -27.39 -10.37 -6.43
CA VAL A 66 -28.52 -10.90 -7.19
C VAL A 66 -28.03 -11.26 -8.59
N GLY A 67 -28.42 -12.43 -9.09
CA GLY A 67 -28.06 -12.97 -10.39
C GLY A 67 -26.73 -13.76 -10.36
N ASP A 68 -26.50 -14.56 -11.43
CA ASP A 68 -25.45 -15.57 -11.47
C ASP A 68 -24.16 -15.11 -12.16
N TRP A 69 -24.18 -13.93 -12.80
CA TRP A 69 -23.02 -13.47 -13.56
C TRP A 69 -21.92 -12.90 -12.65
N GLN A 70 -20.73 -13.52 -12.73
CA GLN A 70 -19.58 -13.16 -11.92
C GLN A 70 -18.40 -12.77 -12.80
N LEU A 71 -17.77 -11.65 -12.43
CA LEU A 71 -16.48 -11.21 -12.97
C LEU A 71 -15.38 -11.54 -11.95
N ARG A 72 -14.51 -12.50 -12.28
CA ARG A 72 -13.39 -12.85 -11.43
C ARG A 72 -12.15 -12.06 -11.80
N ILE A 73 -11.58 -11.37 -10.82
CA ILE A 73 -10.44 -10.48 -11.00
C ILE A 73 -9.17 -11.15 -10.48
N SER A 74 -8.17 -11.22 -11.34
CA SER A 74 -6.80 -11.63 -11.00
C SER A 74 -5.85 -11.08 -12.06
N TYR A 75 -4.69 -10.61 -11.67
CA TYR A 75 -3.68 -10.18 -12.62
C TYR A 75 -2.70 -11.32 -13.00
N GLY A 76 -2.77 -12.48 -12.35
CA GLY A 76 -1.96 -13.66 -12.69
C GLY A 76 -0.46 -13.35 -12.62
N ARG A 77 0.25 -13.53 -13.75
CA ARG A 77 1.69 -13.22 -13.91
C ARG A 77 1.96 -11.90 -14.64
N TYR A 78 0.92 -11.17 -15.01
CA TYR A 78 1.06 -9.89 -15.69
C TYR A 78 1.43 -8.77 -14.70
N PRO A 79 2.05 -7.68 -15.15
CA PRO A 79 2.07 -6.43 -14.43
C PRO A 79 0.65 -6.08 -13.95
N ILE A 80 0.55 -5.54 -12.74
CA ILE A 80 -0.74 -5.45 -12.02
C ILE A 80 -1.81 -4.79 -12.89
N ILE A 81 -1.55 -3.62 -13.44
CA ILE A 81 -2.56 -2.87 -14.22
C ILE A 81 -2.88 -3.55 -15.54
N GLN A 82 -1.88 -4.14 -16.20
CA GLN A 82 -2.12 -4.90 -17.41
C GLN A 82 -3.00 -6.12 -17.16
N GLY A 83 -2.78 -6.82 -16.04
CA GLY A 83 -3.61 -7.95 -15.62
C GLY A 83 -5.04 -7.50 -15.28
N LEU A 84 -5.19 -6.35 -14.60
CA LEU A 84 -6.50 -5.77 -14.30
C LEU A 84 -7.23 -5.33 -15.57
N ARG A 85 -6.58 -4.70 -16.56
CA ARG A 85 -7.18 -4.40 -17.87
C ARG A 85 -7.77 -5.65 -18.52
N LYS A 86 -7.02 -6.75 -18.52
CA LYS A 86 -7.49 -8.03 -19.08
C LYS A 86 -8.68 -8.59 -18.31
N ALA A 87 -8.62 -8.57 -16.99
CA ALA A 87 -9.66 -9.11 -16.13
C ALA A 87 -10.94 -8.29 -16.20
N PHE A 88 -10.85 -6.97 -16.10
CA PHE A 88 -12.00 -6.06 -16.19
C PHE A 88 -12.46 -5.80 -17.64
N ARG A 89 -11.63 -6.08 -18.64
CA ARG A 89 -11.90 -5.80 -20.09
C ARG A 89 -12.19 -4.33 -20.38
N CYS A 90 -11.57 -3.42 -19.64
CA CYS A 90 -11.68 -1.98 -19.82
C CYS A 90 -10.37 -1.28 -19.40
N GLU A 91 -10.24 -0.01 -19.79
CA GLU A 91 -9.20 0.87 -19.27
C GLU A 91 -9.56 1.35 -17.86
N PRO A 92 -8.57 1.66 -17.02
CA PRO A 92 -8.84 2.26 -15.72
C PRO A 92 -9.39 3.68 -15.87
N GLY A 93 -10.26 4.08 -14.96
CA GLY A 93 -10.55 5.48 -14.70
C GLY A 93 -9.43 6.16 -13.92
N GLU A 94 -9.71 7.33 -13.34
CA GLU A 94 -8.75 8.04 -12.51
C GLU A 94 -8.33 7.18 -11.30
N PHE A 95 -7.03 7.19 -11.02
CA PHE A 95 -6.46 6.60 -9.80
C PHE A 95 -6.58 7.62 -8.67
N ASP A 96 -7.61 7.49 -7.87
CA ASP A 96 -7.94 8.34 -6.73
C ASP A 96 -8.38 7.53 -5.52
N LEU A 97 -8.64 8.21 -4.42
CA LEU A 97 -9.27 7.69 -3.21
C LEU A 97 -10.34 8.68 -2.75
N PRO A 98 -11.38 8.21 -2.02
CA PRO A 98 -12.26 9.12 -1.32
C PRO A 98 -11.49 9.93 -0.28
N ASP A 99 -12.03 11.08 0.11
CA ASP A 99 -11.55 11.80 1.29
C ASP A 99 -11.94 11.03 2.55
N PHE A 100 -10.94 10.63 3.33
CA PHE A 100 -11.16 9.90 4.59
C PHE A 100 -11.24 10.83 5.82
N GLY A 101 -11.31 12.14 5.60
CA GLY A 101 -11.43 13.13 6.68
C GLY A 101 -10.11 13.41 7.39
N PRO A 102 -10.15 13.94 8.61
CA PRO A 102 -8.97 14.43 9.29
C PRO A 102 -8.01 13.31 9.70
N SER A 103 -6.71 13.61 9.64
CA SER A 103 -5.67 12.72 10.13
C SER A 103 -5.77 12.51 11.64
N PRO A 104 -5.60 11.27 12.13
CA PRO A 104 -5.46 11.04 13.58
C PRO A 104 -4.14 11.55 14.18
N ALA A 105 -3.14 11.90 13.35
CA ALA A 105 -1.95 12.61 13.76
C ALA A 105 -2.09 14.10 13.40
N GLY A 106 -1.81 14.97 14.36
CA GLY A 106 -1.79 16.42 14.14
C GLY A 106 -0.45 16.91 13.62
N GLY A 107 -0.44 18.13 13.05
CA GLY A 107 0.78 18.79 12.61
C GLY A 107 1.33 18.25 11.29
N ARG A 108 2.61 18.56 11.03
CA ARG A 108 3.33 18.09 9.84
C ARG A 108 4.15 16.84 10.15
N TYR A 109 3.95 15.79 9.40
CA TYR A 109 4.60 14.50 9.66
C TYR A 109 4.93 13.75 8.37
N VAL A 110 5.84 12.81 8.53
CA VAL A 110 6.09 11.76 7.55
C VAL A 110 5.53 10.44 8.05
N LEU A 111 4.85 9.71 7.16
CA LEU A 111 4.33 8.38 7.45
C LEU A 111 5.38 7.33 7.11
N VAL A 112 5.73 6.50 8.07
CA VAL A 112 6.72 5.43 7.90
C VAL A 112 6.07 4.07 8.10
N ARG A 113 6.31 3.15 7.16
CA ARG A 113 5.93 1.75 7.32
C ARG A 113 7.18 0.89 7.46
N PRO A 114 7.48 0.31 8.63
CA PRO A 114 8.62 -0.57 8.83
C PRO A 114 8.52 -1.84 7.96
N ALA A 115 9.64 -2.47 7.69
CA ALA A 115 9.66 -3.80 7.10
C ALA A 115 9.11 -4.81 8.09
N THR A 116 8.08 -5.55 7.70
CA THR A 116 7.44 -6.55 8.56
C THR A 116 7.39 -7.91 7.89
N ILE A 117 7.39 -8.97 8.70
CA ILE A 117 7.09 -10.33 8.26
C ILE A 117 5.75 -10.73 8.84
N ARG A 118 4.87 -11.24 7.98
CA ARG A 118 3.55 -11.73 8.35
C ARG A 118 3.51 -13.24 8.16
N ALA A 119 3.17 -13.99 9.21
CA ALA A 119 3.09 -15.45 9.15
C ALA A 119 2.02 -15.93 8.15
N GLU A 120 0.86 -15.28 8.14
CA GLU A 120 -0.27 -15.61 7.25
C GLU A 120 0.05 -15.43 5.76
N TRP A 121 0.98 -14.53 5.44
CA TRP A 121 1.33 -14.19 4.06
C TRP A 121 2.82 -13.85 3.95
N ARG A 122 3.67 -14.88 4.04
CA ARG A 122 5.12 -14.71 3.95
C ARG A 122 5.52 -14.14 2.58
N ALA A 123 6.31 -13.09 2.61
CA ALA A 123 6.90 -12.46 1.43
C ALA A 123 8.22 -11.75 1.79
N ASP A 124 9.09 -12.44 2.50
CA ASP A 124 10.31 -11.90 3.13
C ASP A 124 11.29 -11.33 2.10
N SER A 125 11.37 -11.99 0.93
CA SER A 125 12.21 -11.52 -0.18
C SER A 125 11.83 -10.13 -0.69
N ARG A 126 10.55 -9.74 -0.59
CA ARG A 126 10.06 -8.43 -1.00
C ARG A 126 10.52 -7.28 -0.11
N ASN A 127 10.75 -7.57 1.19
CA ASN A 127 11.14 -6.53 2.13
C ASN A 127 12.52 -5.95 1.78
N PRO A 128 12.72 -4.62 1.88
CA PRO A 128 14.05 -4.03 1.84
C PRO A 128 14.87 -4.41 3.06
N LEU A 129 16.15 -4.02 3.08
CA LEU A 129 16.92 -4.01 4.32
C LEU A 129 16.29 -2.99 5.28
N PRO A 130 15.94 -3.38 6.52
CA PRO A 130 15.22 -2.50 7.44
C PRO A 130 16.01 -1.25 7.83
N GLY A 131 17.34 -1.32 7.80
CA GLY A 131 18.23 -0.18 8.05
C GLY A 131 17.98 1.01 7.13
N TYR A 132 17.56 0.80 5.88
CA TYR A 132 17.24 1.89 4.97
C TYR A 132 15.98 2.67 5.38
N ILE A 133 14.98 1.97 5.90
CA ILE A 133 13.78 2.64 6.42
C ILE A 133 14.13 3.40 7.71
N ALA A 134 14.95 2.80 8.56
CA ALA A 134 15.37 3.42 9.82
C ALA A 134 16.24 4.67 9.60
N SER A 135 17.22 4.63 8.67
CA SER A 135 18.04 5.80 8.35
C SER A 135 17.24 6.92 7.71
N ALA A 136 16.30 6.60 6.81
CA ALA A 136 15.41 7.57 6.20
C ALA A 136 14.50 8.25 7.25
N ALA A 137 13.92 7.49 8.17
CA ALA A 137 13.11 8.03 9.26
C ALA A 137 13.93 8.94 10.20
N ALA A 138 15.16 8.53 10.55
CA ALA A 138 16.07 9.33 11.36
C ALA A 138 16.44 10.66 10.68
N GLU A 139 16.67 10.65 9.37
CA GLU A 139 16.95 11.86 8.60
C GLU A 139 15.75 12.81 8.59
N MET A 140 14.52 12.29 8.45
CA MET A 140 13.32 13.16 8.50
C MET A 140 13.12 13.78 9.88
N ARG A 141 13.38 13.04 10.97
CA ARG A 141 13.38 13.64 12.32
C ARG A 141 14.44 14.73 12.46
N ARG A 142 15.64 14.52 11.92
CA ARG A 142 16.71 15.52 11.93
C ARG A 142 16.31 16.80 11.19
N ARG A 143 15.45 16.68 10.17
CA ARG A 143 14.87 17.80 9.42
C ARG A 143 13.68 18.46 10.14
N GLY A 144 13.28 17.97 11.30
CA GLY A 144 12.20 18.54 12.12
C GLY A 144 10.80 17.99 11.81
N TYR A 145 10.68 16.98 10.97
CA TYR A 145 9.40 16.30 10.77
C TYR A 145 9.09 15.38 11.95
N GLN A 146 7.83 15.36 12.37
CA GLN A 146 7.33 14.28 13.21
C GLN A 146 7.30 12.99 12.39
N VAL A 147 7.74 11.88 12.97
CA VAL A 147 7.67 10.56 12.32
C VAL A 147 6.52 9.76 12.92
N VAL A 148 5.55 9.42 12.09
CA VAL A 148 4.42 8.54 12.43
C VAL A 148 4.65 7.18 11.81
N SER A 149 4.77 6.14 12.64
CA SER A 149 5.03 4.78 12.16
C SER A 149 3.78 3.90 12.30
N VAL A 150 3.45 3.17 11.22
CA VAL A 150 2.26 2.30 11.17
C VAL A 150 2.61 0.86 10.87
N ALA A 151 2.09 -0.06 11.68
CA ALA A 151 2.22 -1.51 11.49
C ALA A 151 1.04 -2.22 12.17
N ASP A 152 0.91 -3.53 11.96
CA ASP A 152 -0.09 -4.34 12.64
C ASP A 152 0.62 -5.53 13.30
N LEU A 153 1.46 -5.20 14.30
CA LEU A 153 2.30 -6.19 14.98
C LEU A 153 1.48 -6.99 15.99
N GLU A 154 1.66 -8.31 15.94
CA GLU A 154 1.06 -9.24 16.89
C GLU A 154 1.98 -10.44 17.06
N HIS A 155 2.27 -10.80 18.31
CA HIS A 155 3.18 -11.88 18.61
C HIS A 155 2.81 -13.18 17.87
N GLY A 156 3.79 -13.78 17.19
CA GLY A 156 3.62 -15.00 16.40
C GLY A 156 2.87 -14.83 15.08
N LYS A 157 2.31 -13.64 14.78
CA LYS A 157 1.51 -13.39 13.56
C LYS A 157 2.16 -12.36 12.63
N GLU A 158 2.56 -11.22 13.14
CA GLU A 158 3.32 -10.21 12.39
C GLU A 158 4.34 -9.52 13.30
N TRP A 159 5.58 -9.43 12.85
CA TRP A 159 6.67 -8.76 13.56
C TRP A 159 7.48 -7.89 12.63
N ALA A 160 8.03 -6.82 13.17
CA ALA A 160 8.93 -5.95 12.45
C ALA A 160 10.35 -6.54 12.41
N LEU A 161 11.10 -6.17 11.38
CA LEU A 161 12.53 -6.47 11.26
C LEU A 161 13.34 -5.34 11.92
N ASP A 162 14.42 -5.69 12.60
CA ASP A 162 15.35 -4.74 13.18
C ASP A 162 16.37 -4.20 12.15
N PRO A 163 16.78 -2.93 12.28
CA PRO A 163 16.32 -1.95 13.26
C PRO A 163 14.95 -1.38 12.93
N LEU A 164 14.13 -1.16 13.97
CA LEU A 164 12.89 -0.38 13.84
C LEU A 164 13.23 1.08 13.51
N PRO A 165 12.44 1.73 12.63
CA PRO A 165 12.57 3.16 12.38
C PRO A 165 12.24 3.95 13.66
N PRO A 166 13.02 5.00 14.00
CA PRO A 166 12.65 5.91 15.07
C PRO A 166 11.32 6.59 14.71
N ALA A 167 10.41 6.68 15.69
CA ALA A 167 9.11 7.29 15.50
C ALA A 167 8.67 8.07 16.74
N ASP A 168 7.96 9.19 16.52
CA ASP A 168 7.39 10.02 17.56
C ASP A 168 5.98 9.54 17.94
N ILE A 169 5.25 8.99 16.95
CA ILE A 169 3.96 8.33 17.14
C ILE A 169 4.04 6.95 16.52
N GLN A 170 3.51 5.95 17.22
CA GLN A 170 3.46 4.57 16.77
C GLN A 170 2.04 4.01 16.84
N PHE A 171 1.51 3.61 15.70
CA PHE A 171 0.29 2.83 15.58
C PHE A 171 0.69 1.43 15.11
N HIS A 172 1.08 0.59 16.05
CA HIS A 172 1.72 -0.71 15.75
C HIS A 172 0.88 -1.93 16.12
N LYS A 173 -0.34 -1.74 16.61
CA LYS A 173 -1.22 -2.84 17.06
C LYS A 173 -2.42 -3.04 16.13
N GLY A 174 -2.41 -2.42 14.95
CA GLY A 174 -3.55 -2.41 14.04
C GLY A 174 -4.78 -1.75 14.63
N GLU A 175 -4.59 -0.79 15.53
CA GLU A 175 -5.63 -0.06 16.23
C GLU A 175 -6.39 0.93 15.35
N LEU A 176 -5.80 1.34 14.22
CA LEU A 176 -6.44 2.27 13.31
C LEU A 176 -7.44 1.54 12.39
N PRO A 177 -8.70 1.97 12.32
CA PRO A 177 -9.57 1.64 11.20
C PRO A 177 -8.91 2.02 9.87
N VAL A 178 -9.30 1.37 8.78
CA VAL A 178 -8.68 1.60 7.47
C VAL A 178 -8.85 3.04 6.98
N GLU A 179 -9.95 3.70 7.31
CA GLU A 179 -10.19 5.11 7.00
C GLU A 179 -9.17 6.01 7.68
N GLN A 180 -8.91 5.80 8.97
CA GLN A 180 -7.91 6.57 9.70
C GLN A 180 -6.49 6.27 9.21
N LEU A 181 -6.20 5.03 8.83
CA LEU A 181 -4.92 4.65 8.24
C LEU A 181 -4.69 5.37 6.89
N LEU A 182 -5.73 5.46 6.07
CA LEU A 182 -5.66 6.15 4.78
C LEU A 182 -5.71 7.67 4.94
N ALA A 183 -6.45 8.21 5.91
CA ALA A 183 -6.38 9.61 6.27
C ALA A 183 -4.97 10.02 6.72
N LEU A 184 -4.29 9.19 7.54
CA LEU A 184 -2.87 9.41 7.86
C LEU A 184 -2.00 9.50 6.61
N LEU A 185 -2.24 8.67 5.60
CA LEU A 185 -1.46 8.72 4.37
C LEU A 185 -1.79 9.97 3.56
N GLN A 186 -3.08 10.33 3.41
CA GLN A 186 -3.52 11.48 2.62
C GLN A 186 -2.97 12.82 3.14
N HIS A 187 -2.79 12.93 4.46
CA HIS A 187 -2.30 14.16 5.11
C HIS A 187 -0.81 14.14 5.42
N ALA A 188 -0.08 13.09 5.08
CA ALA A 188 1.36 13.05 5.29
C ALA A 188 2.11 13.96 4.31
N ASP A 189 3.14 14.64 4.78
CA ASP A 189 4.06 15.40 3.91
C ASP A 189 4.86 14.48 2.99
N ALA A 190 5.13 13.26 3.46
CA ALA A 190 5.77 12.21 2.69
C ALA A 190 5.49 10.82 3.29
N VAL A 191 5.66 9.78 2.46
CA VAL A 191 5.53 8.36 2.85
C VAL A 191 6.85 7.64 2.61
N ILE A 192 7.29 6.83 3.57
CA ILE A 192 8.54 6.06 3.50
C ILE A 192 8.24 4.59 3.84
N GLY A 193 8.70 3.67 3.01
CA GLY A 193 8.58 2.23 3.32
C GLY A 193 8.88 1.33 2.15
N GLY A 194 8.63 0.03 2.35
CA GLY A 194 8.81 -0.99 1.31
C GLY A 194 7.57 -1.17 0.41
N ILE A 195 7.66 -2.10 -0.53
CA ILE A 195 6.56 -2.45 -1.43
C ILE A 195 5.36 -3.00 -0.64
N GLY A 196 4.19 -2.43 -0.87
CA GLY A 196 2.93 -2.83 -0.23
C GLY A 196 1.79 -1.86 -0.56
N TRP A 197 0.76 -1.83 0.26
CA TRP A 197 -0.41 -0.97 0.07
C TRP A 197 -0.07 0.53 0.02
N ILE A 198 1.04 0.95 0.65
CA ILE A 198 1.48 2.34 0.61
C ILE A 198 1.81 2.83 -0.80
N VAL A 199 2.21 1.93 -1.73
CA VAL A 199 2.53 2.31 -3.10
C VAL A 199 1.29 2.83 -3.84
N PRO A 200 0.23 2.00 -4.07
CA PRO A 200 -0.98 2.51 -4.72
C PRO A 200 -1.66 3.62 -3.91
N ALA A 201 -1.61 3.59 -2.58
CA ALA A 201 -2.19 4.66 -1.78
C ALA A 201 -1.47 6.00 -1.95
N SER A 202 -0.14 6.02 -2.02
CA SER A 202 0.61 7.26 -2.28
C SER A 202 0.40 7.79 -3.70
N ILE A 203 0.30 6.90 -4.70
CA ILE A 203 -0.02 7.28 -6.08
C ILE A 203 -1.39 7.95 -6.14
N THR A 204 -2.41 7.31 -5.59
CA THR A 204 -3.81 7.77 -5.65
C THR A 204 -4.06 9.02 -4.80
N ALA A 205 -3.39 9.15 -3.66
CA ALA A 205 -3.45 10.34 -2.81
C ALA A 205 -2.51 11.47 -3.27
N LYS A 206 -1.67 11.22 -4.28
CA LYS A 206 -0.68 12.19 -4.81
C LYS A 206 0.30 12.70 -3.73
N VAL A 207 0.65 11.82 -2.77
CA VAL A 207 1.59 12.14 -1.68
C VAL A 207 3.00 11.73 -2.10
N PRO A 208 4.03 12.58 -1.86
CA PRO A 208 5.41 12.23 -2.11
C PRO A 208 5.81 10.94 -1.40
N ALA A 209 6.41 9.98 -2.11
CA ALA A 209 6.78 8.73 -1.50
C ALA A 209 8.18 8.26 -1.89
N TRP A 210 8.94 7.82 -0.89
CA TRP A 210 10.19 7.09 -1.04
C TRP A 210 9.96 5.61 -0.80
N ILE A 211 9.89 4.86 -1.88
CA ILE A 211 9.57 3.43 -1.87
C ILE A 211 10.85 2.61 -2.03
N ILE A 212 11.21 1.86 -1.01
CA ILE A 212 12.44 1.08 -0.98
C ILE A 212 12.11 -0.35 -1.44
N CYS A 213 12.67 -0.75 -2.56
CA CYS A 213 12.51 -2.10 -3.08
C CYS A 213 13.43 -3.08 -2.33
N GLY A 214 12.96 -4.31 -2.17
CA GLY A 214 13.77 -5.42 -1.68
C GLY A 214 14.17 -6.36 -2.82
N GLY A 215 13.81 -7.62 -2.71
CA GLY A 215 13.89 -8.61 -3.80
C GLY A 215 12.51 -8.90 -4.40
N GLN A 216 12.36 -10.11 -4.96
CA GLN A 216 11.12 -10.58 -5.60
C GLN A 216 10.65 -9.66 -6.76
N GLY A 217 11.62 -9.09 -7.50
CA GLY A 217 11.33 -8.14 -8.57
C GLY A 217 10.52 -8.70 -9.73
N GLY A 218 10.45 -10.03 -9.88
CA GLY A 218 9.56 -10.68 -10.87
C GLY A 218 8.07 -10.40 -10.63
N TYR A 219 7.68 -9.94 -9.43
CA TYR A 219 6.31 -9.52 -9.10
C TYR A 219 6.23 -8.12 -8.48
N ASN A 220 7.36 -7.55 -8.06
CA ASN A 220 7.38 -6.32 -7.27
C ASN A 220 8.39 -5.29 -7.80
N SER A 221 8.85 -5.41 -9.05
CA SER A 221 9.61 -4.32 -9.66
C SER A 221 8.71 -3.09 -9.89
N PRO A 222 9.27 -1.88 -9.93
CA PRO A 222 8.48 -0.68 -10.25
C PRO A 222 7.62 -0.86 -11.51
N GLU A 223 8.18 -1.44 -12.58
CA GLU A 223 7.49 -1.68 -13.85
C GLU A 223 6.37 -2.73 -13.73
N HIS A 224 6.47 -3.63 -12.75
CA HIS A 224 5.45 -4.64 -12.51
C HIS A 224 4.25 -4.11 -11.72
N ILE A 225 4.51 -3.18 -10.78
CA ILE A 225 3.49 -2.66 -9.85
C ILE A 225 2.96 -1.27 -10.23
N THR A 226 3.51 -0.63 -11.25
CA THR A 226 3.04 0.65 -11.80
C THR A 226 2.72 0.54 -13.28
N ASP A 227 2.18 1.59 -13.85
CA ASP A 227 1.81 1.66 -15.27
C ASP A 227 1.92 3.13 -15.74
N PRO A 228 2.26 3.38 -17.00
CA PRO A 228 2.35 4.75 -17.55
C PRO A 228 1.06 5.59 -17.44
N CYS A 229 -0.09 4.96 -17.22
CA CYS A 229 -1.35 5.70 -16.99
C CYS A 229 -1.47 6.29 -15.57
N MET A 230 -0.50 6.00 -14.67
CA MET A 230 -0.47 6.55 -13.31
C MET A 230 0.38 7.82 -13.25
N ASP A 231 -0.01 8.76 -12.40
CA ASP A 231 0.87 9.89 -12.06
C ASP A 231 1.94 9.42 -11.05
N LEU A 232 3.15 9.20 -11.56
CA LEU A 232 4.30 8.80 -10.76
C LEU A 232 5.23 9.97 -10.43
N SER A 233 4.84 11.21 -10.70
CA SER A 233 5.70 12.39 -10.55
C SER A 233 6.19 12.61 -9.11
N ARG A 234 5.45 12.10 -8.12
CA ARG A 234 5.77 12.18 -6.70
C ARG A 234 6.33 10.88 -6.09
N ILE A 235 6.46 9.83 -6.88
CA ILE A 235 6.89 8.52 -6.40
C ILE A 235 8.35 8.28 -6.79
N THR A 236 9.18 7.98 -5.83
CA THR A 236 10.58 7.62 -6.08
C THR A 236 10.84 6.22 -5.57
N PHE A 237 11.34 5.37 -6.45
CA PHE A 237 11.75 4.01 -6.11
C PHE A 237 13.26 3.95 -5.86
N ALA A 238 13.64 3.48 -4.67
CA ALA A 238 15.01 3.12 -4.34
C ALA A 238 15.18 1.62 -4.60
N VAL A 239 15.80 1.30 -5.73
CA VAL A 239 15.94 -0.07 -6.23
C VAL A 239 17.33 -0.61 -5.89
N PRO A 240 17.46 -1.88 -5.44
CA PRO A 240 18.75 -2.52 -5.23
C PRO A 240 19.66 -2.49 -6.48
N ASP A 241 20.98 -2.32 -6.26
CA ASP A 241 21.97 -2.26 -7.34
C ASP A 241 21.94 -3.53 -8.22
N ARG A 242 21.67 -4.67 -7.59
CA ARG A 242 21.45 -5.97 -8.25
C ARG A 242 20.05 -6.46 -7.94
N PHE A 243 19.07 -5.85 -8.60
CA PHE A 243 17.68 -6.19 -8.33
C PHE A 243 17.38 -7.63 -8.74
N CYS A 244 17.08 -8.48 -7.75
CA CYS A 244 16.75 -9.88 -8.00
C CYS A 244 15.33 -10.00 -8.59
N LEU A 245 15.22 -10.43 -9.83
CA LEU A 245 13.95 -10.65 -10.52
C LEU A 245 13.30 -12.01 -10.17
N CYS A 246 13.60 -12.57 -8.99
CA CYS A 246 12.94 -13.78 -8.53
C CYS A 246 11.44 -13.57 -8.30
N THR A 247 10.70 -14.68 -8.30
CA THR A 247 9.27 -14.74 -7.94
C THR A 247 9.03 -15.47 -6.62
N LEU A 248 10.11 -15.81 -5.92
CA LEU A 248 10.07 -16.59 -4.68
C LEU A 248 9.76 -15.69 -3.50
N LYS A 249 8.80 -16.09 -2.66
CA LYS A 249 8.43 -15.35 -1.44
C LYS A 249 9.52 -15.37 -0.37
N GLN A 250 10.35 -16.40 -0.35
CA GLN A 250 11.49 -16.56 0.53
C GLN A 250 12.71 -16.84 -0.33
N HIS A 251 13.62 -15.87 -0.38
CA HIS A 251 14.85 -15.94 -1.17
C HIS A 251 15.88 -14.97 -0.58
N ASN A 252 17.12 -15.36 -0.53
CA ASN A 252 18.21 -14.50 -0.07
C ASN A 252 18.69 -13.59 -1.22
N CYS A 253 17.94 -12.53 -1.47
CA CYS A 253 18.26 -11.54 -2.49
C CYS A 253 19.33 -10.58 -2.00
N ASP A 254 20.22 -10.13 -2.91
CA ASP A 254 21.05 -8.95 -2.66
C ASP A 254 20.15 -7.70 -2.71
N LYS A 255 20.04 -7.01 -1.56
CA LYS A 255 19.14 -5.87 -1.38
C LYS A 255 19.91 -4.57 -1.16
N ARG A 256 21.22 -4.58 -1.43
CA ARG A 256 22.06 -3.41 -1.25
C ARG A 256 21.69 -2.32 -2.25
N ILE A 257 21.59 -1.10 -1.74
CA ILE A 257 21.42 0.13 -2.52
C ILE A 257 22.61 1.02 -2.20
N THR A 258 23.52 1.21 -3.18
CA THR A 258 24.66 2.11 -3.02
C THR A 258 24.16 3.55 -2.87
N ASP A 259 24.78 4.29 -1.97
CA ASP A 259 24.49 5.70 -1.69
C ASP A 259 23.02 5.97 -1.32
N HIS A 260 22.33 4.98 -0.72
CA HIS A 260 20.91 5.11 -0.32
C HIS A 260 20.64 6.40 0.46
N ASP A 261 21.42 6.68 1.51
CA ASP A 261 21.18 7.81 2.40
C ASP A 261 21.45 9.15 1.69
N GLN A 262 22.45 9.22 0.81
CA GLN A 262 22.72 10.41 0.00
C GLN A 262 21.58 10.65 -1.00
N ARG A 263 21.11 9.61 -1.68
CA ARG A 263 19.98 9.68 -2.61
C ARG A 263 18.68 10.06 -1.90
N PHE A 264 18.47 9.52 -0.70
CA PHE A 264 17.33 9.89 0.14
C PHE A 264 17.38 11.35 0.56
N ALA A 265 18.53 11.84 1.05
CA ALA A 265 18.71 13.25 1.43
C ALA A 265 18.39 14.19 0.26
N ALA A 266 18.93 13.91 -0.94
CA ALA A 266 18.64 14.69 -2.14
C ALA A 266 17.17 14.65 -2.58
N TRP A 267 16.45 13.57 -2.31
CA TRP A 267 15.01 13.49 -2.51
C TRP A 267 14.27 14.33 -1.46
N ALA A 268 14.64 14.22 -0.18
CA ALA A 268 14.03 14.95 0.92
C ALA A 268 14.22 16.47 0.80
N ASP A 269 15.32 16.95 0.17
CA ASP A 269 15.55 18.37 -0.11
C ASP A 269 14.50 18.99 -1.05
N ARG A 270 13.79 18.17 -1.82
CA ARG A 270 12.72 18.60 -2.72
C ARG A 270 11.34 18.66 -2.08
N LEU A 271 11.21 18.18 -0.86
CA LEU A 271 9.95 18.27 -0.11
C LEU A 271 9.72 19.72 0.33
N PRO A 272 8.47 20.16 0.48
CA PRO A 272 8.15 21.49 0.99
C PRO A 272 8.82 21.74 2.35
N ALA A 273 9.48 22.89 2.48
CA ALA A 273 10.12 23.26 3.73
C ALA A 273 9.09 23.32 4.89
N LEU A 274 9.54 22.95 6.09
CA LEU A 274 8.79 23.24 7.31
C LEU A 274 8.89 24.75 7.57
N VAL A 275 7.77 25.43 7.49
CA VAL A 275 7.64 26.87 7.85
C VAL A 275 7.23 26.98 9.29
#